data_7b33ac27bb6d547d4ae2d316fcc472aa
#
_entry.id   7b33ac27bb6d547d4ae2d316fcc472aa
#
_cell.length_a   1.000
_cell.length_b   1.000
_cell.length_c   1.000
_cell.angle_alpha   90.00
_cell.angle_beta   90.00
_cell.angle_gamma   90.00
#
_symmetry.space_group_name_H-M   'P 1'
#
loop_
_entity.id
_entity.type
_entity.pdbx_description
1 polymer ?
#
loop_
_entity_poly.entity_id
_entity_poly.type
_entity_poly.pdbx_seq_one_letter_code
_entity_poly.pdbx_strand_id
1 'polypeptide(L)'
;IQKGSFFIVGGQLAYVAEEQGEFTTKYDRRDMRLRVIYDNGTESEVLQRSLQRALHRDKVARLITEPSAGPLFGDTPEPDDIETGTIYVLRSLSCHPFVAEHRELIHKIGVTGGKVETRIANAEKDATYLLAGVEVVATYKLHNLNRTRLENIFHRVFGAAQLDLTIEDRFGNPVKPREWFLVPLHVIDEVVERIRDGSITDVSYDPTKARLVG
;
A
#
# COMPACT_ATOMS: atom_id res chain seq x y z
N ILE A 1 20.27 9.03 -8.65
CA ILE A 1 19.94 10.41 -8.23
C ILE A 1 19.95 11.26 -9.47
N GLN A 2 18.88 11.95 -9.75
CA GLN A 2 18.67 12.78 -10.93
C GLN A 2 17.90 14.04 -10.57
N LYS A 3 17.89 15.02 -11.46
CA LYS A 3 17.04 16.22 -11.33
C LYS A 3 15.58 15.79 -11.10
N GLY A 4 14.90 16.43 -10.15
CA GLY A 4 13.55 16.08 -9.73
C GLY A 4 13.48 15.08 -8.58
N SER A 5 14.57 14.42 -8.22
CA SER A 5 14.59 13.46 -7.11
C SER A 5 14.39 14.15 -5.77
N PHE A 6 13.55 13.55 -4.91
CA PHE A 6 13.34 13.95 -3.52
C PHE A 6 13.87 12.87 -2.58
N PHE A 7 14.56 13.28 -1.53
CA PHE A 7 15.11 12.39 -0.51
C PHE A 7 14.82 12.92 0.89
N ILE A 8 14.73 12.02 1.85
CA ILE A 8 14.94 12.35 3.25
C ILE A 8 16.35 11.91 3.60
N VAL A 9 17.18 12.84 4.06
CA VAL A 9 18.56 12.61 4.50
C VAL A 9 18.89 13.52 5.67
N GLY A 10 19.46 12.96 6.74
CA GLY A 10 19.72 13.71 7.96
C GLY A 10 18.48 14.32 8.61
N GLY A 11 17.31 13.70 8.40
CA GLY A 11 16.03 14.21 8.89
C GLY A 11 15.45 15.38 8.12
N GLN A 12 16.06 15.80 7.01
CA GLN A 12 15.62 16.90 6.15
C GLN A 12 15.14 16.38 4.80
N LEU A 13 14.13 17.03 4.23
CA LEU A 13 13.75 16.81 2.83
C LEU A 13 14.75 17.53 1.93
N ALA A 14 15.31 16.82 0.97
CA ALA A 14 16.27 17.31 0.00
C ALA A 14 15.72 17.11 -1.42
N TYR A 15 15.62 18.18 -2.19
CA TYR A 15 15.18 18.20 -3.58
C TYR A 15 16.35 18.49 -4.52
N VAL A 16 16.57 17.65 -5.52
CA VAL A 16 17.56 17.87 -6.57
C VAL A 16 16.98 18.79 -7.63
N ALA A 17 17.29 20.07 -7.53
CA ALA A 17 16.76 21.11 -8.43
C ALA A 17 17.45 21.13 -9.78
N GLU A 18 18.76 20.81 -9.83
CA GLU A 18 19.56 20.97 -11.04
C GLU A 18 20.77 20.00 -11.05
N GLU A 19 21.11 19.52 -12.24
CA GLU A 19 22.34 18.78 -12.55
C GLU A 19 23.31 19.71 -13.28
N GLN A 20 24.51 19.91 -12.72
CA GLN A 20 25.50 20.84 -13.24
C GLN A 20 26.69 20.11 -13.85
N GLY A 21 26.48 19.48 -14.99
CA GLY A 21 27.54 18.89 -15.80
C GLY A 21 28.33 17.72 -15.15
N GLU A 22 28.64 16.72 -15.95
CA GLU A 22 29.52 15.63 -15.56
C GLU A 22 31.01 16.08 -15.65
N PHE A 23 31.83 15.62 -14.72
CA PHE A 23 33.28 15.78 -14.76
C PHE A 23 33.99 14.53 -14.25
N THR A 24 35.23 14.39 -14.67
CA THR A 24 36.07 13.29 -14.19
C THR A 24 36.94 13.76 -13.03
N THR A 25 36.90 13.05 -11.93
CA THR A 25 37.71 13.34 -10.73
C THR A 25 39.16 12.99 -10.94
N LYS A 26 40.06 13.46 -10.04
CA LYS A 26 41.50 13.11 -10.04
C LYS A 26 41.82 11.60 -10.03
N TYR A 27 40.83 10.77 -9.70
CA TYR A 27 40.94 9.32 -9.61
C TYR A 27 40.27 8.60 -10.80
N ASP A 28 40.13 9.30 -11.94
CA ASP A 28 39.47 8.80 -13.15
C ASP A 28 38.07 8.23 -12.95
N ARG A 29 37.30 8.90 -12.07
CA ARG A 29 35.92 8.54 -11.78
C ARG A 29 35.00 9.65 -12.21
N ARG A 30 33.94 9.31 -12.94
CA ARG A 30 32.86 10.27 -13.28
C ARG A 30 32.10 10.67 -12.04
N ASP A 31 31.82 11.94 -11.90
CA ASP A 31 30.96 12.52 -10.86
C ASP A 31 30.19 13.71 -11.44
N MET A 32 29.16 14.15 -10.74
CA MET A 32 28.26 15.22 -11.17
C MET A 32 28.01 16.16 -9.99
N ARG A 33 27.93 17.47 -10.27
CA ARG A 33 27.46 18.44 -9.29
C ARG A 33 25.94 18.54 -9.34
N LEU A 34 25.32 18.55 -8.17
CA LEU A 34 23.89 18.65 -7.98
C LEU A 34 23.59 19.89 -7.14
N ARG A 35 22.66 20.72 -7.58
CA ARG A 35 22.07 21.76 -6.76
C ARG A 35 20.91 21.14 -5.97
N VAL A 36 21.03 21.14 -4.65
CA VAL A 36 20.05 20.54 -3.73
C VAL A 36 19.44 21.63 -2.87
N ILE A 37 18.11 21.65 -2.80
CA ILE A 37 17.31 22.54 -1.97
C ILE A 37 16.73 21.73 -0.82
N TYR A 38 16.84 22.25 0.40
CA TYR A 38 16.32 21.61 1.61
C TYR A 38 15.03 22.28 2.09
N ASP A 39 14.22 21.55 2.85
CA ASP A 39 12.94 22.02 3.41
C ASP A 39 13.09 23.23 4.37
N ASN A 40 14.27 23.42 4.95
CA ASN A 40 14.59 24.60 5.76
C ASN A 40 14.90 25.86 4.92
N GLY A 41 14.74 25.83 3.59
CA GLY A 41 15.01 26.93 2.66
C GLY A 41 16.49 27.12 2.32
N THR A 42 17.41 26.29 2.83
CA THR A 42 18.82 26.34 2.42
C THR A 42 19.06 25.56 1.14
N GLU A 43 20.10 25.94 0.39
CA GLU A 43 20.56 25.22 -0.78
C GLU A 43 22.07 24.97 -0.72
N SER A 44 22.49 23.89 -1.37
CA SER A 44 23.92 23.59 -1.49
C SER A 44 24.25 22.88 -2.81
N GLU A 45 25.47 23.09 -3.28
CA GLU A 45 26.04 22.31 -4.36
C GLU A 45 26.78 21.10 -3.78
N VAL A 46 26.30 19.91 -4.11
CA VAL A 46 26.89 18.65 -3.62
C VAL A 46 27.29 17.77 -4.78
N LEU A 47 28.30 16.93 -4.58
CA LEU A 47 28.65 15.88 -5.53
C LEU A 47 27.67 14.72 -5.43
N GLN A 48 27.22 14.20 -6.56
CA GLN A 48 26.28 13.07 -6.62
C GLN A 48 26.74 11.89 -5.75
N ARG A 49 28.05 11.53 -5.82
CA ARG A 49 28.63 10.46 -4.99
C ARG A 49 28.67 10.81 -3.50
N SER A 50 28.77 12.09 -3.16
CA SER A 50 28.73 12.52 -1.76
C SER A 50 27.31 12.40 -1.20
N LEU A 51 26.30 12.78 -1.98
CA LEU A 51 24.89 12.58 -1.62
C LEU A 51 24.55 11.09 -1.53
N GLN A 52 25.00 10.25 -2.47
CA GLN A 52 24.85 8.80 -2.38
C GLN A 52 25.44 8.23 -1.09
N ARG A 53 26.65 8.65 -0.71
CA ARG A 53 27.28 8.22 0.54
C ARG A 53 26.51 8.68 1.78
N ALA A 54 25.98 9.89 1.76
CA ALA A 54 25.14 10.41 2.86
C ALA A 54 23.89 9.57 3.02
N LEU A 55 23.18 9.27 1.91
CA LEU A 55 22.01 8.40 1.89
C LEU A 55 22.30 6.99 2.41
N HIS A 56 23.43 6.38 2.02
CA HIS A 56 23.82 5.06 2.51
C HIS A 56 24.23 5.01 4.00
N ARG A 57 24.73 6.12 4.54
CA ARG A 57 25.12 6.19 5.96
C ARG A 57 23.95 6.45 6.89
N ASP A 58 22.96 7.15 6.39
CA ASP A 58 21.77 7.50 7.15
C ASP A 58 20.73 6.35 7.11
N LYS A 59 20.54 5.68 8.25
CA LYS A 59 19.62 4.53 8.36
C LYS A 59 18.14 4.88 8.14
N VAL A 60 17.80 6.15 8.22
CA VAL A 60 16.42 6.66 7.99
C VAL A 60 16.28 7.35 6.64
N ALA A 61 17.37 7.43 5.86
CA ALA A 61 17.33 8.00 4.52
C ALA A 61 16.42 7.17 3.60
N ARG A 62 15.67 7.86 2.78
CA ARG A 62 14.77 7.25 1.80
C ARG A 62 14.57 8.15 0.59
N LEU A 63 14.40 7.54 -0.57
CA LEU A 63 13.91 8.19 -1.76
C LEU A 63 12.40 8.45 -1.58
N ILE A 64 11.97 9.68 -1.87
CA ILE A 64 10.55 9.98 -2.01
C ILE A 64 10.24 9.84 -3.49
N THR A 65 9.49 8.80 -3.84
CA THR A 65 8.96 8.62 -5.19
C THR A 65 7.95 9.72 -5.51
N GLU A 66 7.83 10.08 -6.78
CA GLU A 66 7.04 11.22 -7.24
C GLU A 66 5.64 11.29 -6.60
N PRO A 67 5.25 12.47 -6.04
CA PRO A 67 3.92 12.64 -5.44
C PRO A 67 2.76 12.41 -6.43
N SER A 68 3.02 12.63 -7.73
CA SER A 68 2.03 12.46 -8.80
C SER A 68 1.70 11.01 -9.12
N ALA A 69 2.63 10.07 -8.85
CA ALA A 69 2.41 8.65 -9.13
C ALA A 69 1.72 7.92 -7.96
N GLY A 70 1.67 8.53 -6.77
CA GLY A 70 1.18 7.89 -5.54
C GLY A 70 2.03 6.66 -5.14
N PRO A 71 1.82 6.12 -3.96
CA PRO A 71 2.60 4.98 -3.46
C PRO A 71 2.35 3.67 -4.22
N LEU A 72 1.34 3.62 -5.11
CA LEU A 72 0.95 2.43 -5.86
C LEU A 72 1.56 2.36 -7.26
N PHE A 73 1.99 3.49 -7.84
CA PHE A 73 2.36 3.61 -9.24
C PHE A 73 3.80 4.10 -9.45
N GLY A 74 4.73 3.70 -8.58
CA GLY A 74 6.15 4.00 -8.77
C GLY A 74 6.69 3.34 -10.05
N ASP A 75 7.46 4.07 -10.85
CA ASP A 75 7.97 3.64 -12.16
C ASP A 75 8.99 2.47 -12.11
N THR A 76 9.47 2.10 -10.92
CA THR A 76 10.40 0.96 -10.76
C THR A 76 9.67 -0.24 -10.21
N PRO A 77 9.60 -1.37 -10.97
CA PRO A 77 9.04 -2.62 -10.47
C PRO A 77 9.75 -3.05 -9.18
N GLU A 78 8.98 -3.35 -8.15
CA GLU A 78 9.48 -3.98 -6.92
C GLU A 78 9.27 -5.50 -6.99
N PRO A 79 10.00 -6.31 -6.20
CA PRO A 79 9.86 -7.77 -6.23
C PRO A 79 8.43 -8.28 -6.01
N ASP A 80 7.59 -7.49 -5.32
CA ASP A 80 6.19 -7.82 -5.03
C ASP A 80 5.19 -7.24 -6.05
N ASP A 81 5.67 -6.58 -7.10
CA ASP A 81 4.81 -6.03 -8.15
C ASP A 81 4.26 -7.14 -9.02
N ILE A 82 2.96 -7.07 -9.26
CA ILE A 82 2.21 -8.01 -10.09
C ILE A 82 1.76 -7.28 -11.34
N GLU A 83 2.20 -7.72 -12.51
CA GLU A 83 1.83 -7.14 -13.81
C GLU A 83 0.31 -7.03 -13.97
N THR A 84 -0.42 -8.03 -13.48
CA THR A 84 -1.89 -8.02 -13.40
C THR A 84 -2.35 -8.70 -12.13
N GLY A 85 -3.08 -7.99 -11.27
CA GLY A 85 -3.64 -8.53 -10.04
C GLY A 85 -5.15 -8.39 -9.96
N THR A 86 -5.76 -9.18 -9.12
CA THR A 86 -7.19 -9.14 -8.82
C THR A 86 -7.40 -8.81 -7.35
N ILE A 87 -8.08 -7.70 -7.07
CA ILE A 87 -8.70 -7.48 -5.76
C ILE A 87 -9.98 -8.30 -5.75
N TYR A 88 -10.19 -9.07 -4.71
CA TYR A 88 -11.43 -9.82 -4.52
C TYR A 88 -12.08 -9.45 -3.20
N VAL A 89 -13.39 -9.39 -3.21
CA VAL A 89 -14.23 -9.10 -2.03
C VAL A 89 -15.10 -10.31 -1.75
N LEU A 90 -15.00 -10.81 -0.52
CA LEU A 90 -15.72 -12.00 -0.09
C LEU A 90 -16.71 -11.66 1.02
N ARG A 91 -17.82 -12.38 1.03
CA ARG A 91 -18.78 -12.46 2.11
C ARG A 91 -18.67 -13.80 2.81
N SER A 92 -18.73 -13.83 4.14
CA SER A 92 -18.65 -15.08 4.91
C SER A 92 -20.00 -15.76 5.01
N LEU A 93 -20.00 -17.08 4.87
CA LEU A 93 -21.16 -17.95 5.15
C LEU A 93 -21.14 -18.48 6.61
N SER A 94 -20.31 -17.90 7.49
CA SER A 94 -20.22 -18.27 8.89
C SER A 94 -21.55 -18.13 9.60
N CYS A 95 -21.85 -19.09 10.48
CA CYS A 95 -23.02 -19.08 11.36
C CYS A 95 -22.74 -18.36 12.70
N HIS A 96 -21.55 -17.75 12.87
CA HIS A 96 -21.26 -16.94 14.03
C HIS A 96 -22.30 -15.82 14.16
N PRO A 97 -22.98 -15.63 15.32
CA PRO A 97 -24.13 -14.72 15.45
C PRO A 97 -23.89 -13.33 14.89
N PHE A 98 -22.77 -12.70 15.28
CA PHE A 98 -22.42 -11.35 14.81
C PHE A 98 -22.18 -11.30 13.28
N VAL A 99 -21.54 -12.33 12.70
CA VAL A 99 -21.29 -12.39 11.25
C VAL A 99 -22.60 -12.63 10.49
N ALA A 100 -23.47 -13.47 11.01
CA ALA A 100 -24.76 -13.77 10.40
C ALA A 100 -25.70 -12.54 10.41
N GLU A 101 -25.73 -11.79 11.50
CA GLU A 101 -26.51 -10.57 11.66
C GLU A 101 -26.05 -9.45 10.71
N HIS A 102 -24.72 -9.32 10.51
CA HIS A 102 -24.13 -8.22 9.75
C HIS A 102 -23.54 -8.68 8.41
N ARG A 103 -23.99 -9.80 7.88
CA ARG A 103 -23.43 -10.47 6.69
C ARG A 103 -23.31 -9.56 5.47
N GLU A 104 -24.28 -8.67 5.26
CA GLU A 104 -24.29 -7.74 4.13
C GLU A 104 -23.26 -6.60 4.24
N LEU A 105 -22.72 -6.38 5.44
CA LEU A 105 -21.73 -5.34 5.72
C LEU A 105 -20.33 -5.90 5.94
N ILE A 106 -20.21 -7.17 6.34
CA ILE A 106 -18.92 -7.78 6.66
C ILE A 106 -18.30 -8.35 5.38
N HIS A 107 -17.24 -7.72 4.92
CA HIS A 107 -16.51 -8.14 3.74
C HIS A 107 -15.03 -8.41 4.05
N LYS A 108 -14.48 -9.50 3.46
CA LYS A 108 -13.04 -9.72 3.39
C LYS A 108 -12.54 -9.14 2.08
N ILE A 109 -11.47 -8.35 2.17
CA ILE A 109 -10.80 -7.78 1.00
C ILE A 109 -9.43 -8.44 0.89
N GLY A 110 -9.13 -9.02 -0.26
CA GLY A 110 -7.84 -9.64 -0.52
C GLY A 110 -7.32 -9.35 -1.91
N VAL A 111 -6.04 -9.60 -2.12
CA VAL A 111 -5.35 -9.39 -3.40
C VAL A 111 -4.66 -10.68 -3.85
N THR A 112 -4.80 -11.03 -5.11
CA THR A 112 -4.13 -12.20 -5.69
C THR A 112 -3.65 -11.93 -7.11
N GLY A 113 -2.46 -12.46 -7.47
CA GLY A 113 -2.00 -12.52 -8.86
C GLY A 113 -2.48 -13.77 -9.60
N GLY A 114 -3.14 -14.70 -8.89
CA GLY A 114 -3.69 -15.93 -9.45
C GLY A 114 -5.21 -15.96 -9.47
N LYS A 115 -5.78 -17.16 -9.62
CA LYS A 115 -7.23 -17.34 -9.62
C LYS A 115 -7.81 -17.23 -8.20
N VAL A 116 -8.89 -16.49 -8.04
CA VAL A 116 -9.58 -16.28 -6.76
C VAL A 116 -10.11 -17.61 -6.22
N GLU A 117 -10.66 -18.46 -7.09
CA GLU A 117 -11.19 -19.77 -6.74
C GLU A 117 -10.14 -20.65 -6.05
N THR A 118 -8.90 -20.62 -6.52
CA THR A 118 -7.79 -21.37 -5.90
C THR A 118 -7.48 -20.82 -4.50
N ARG A 119 -7.59 -19.51 -4.32
CA ARG A 119 -7.30 -18.86 -3.05
C ARG A 119 -8.32 -19.19 -1.96
N ILE A 120 -9.59 -19.36 -2.34
CA ILE A 120 -10.70 -19.61 -1.40
C ILE A 120 -11.08 -21.09 -1.27
N ALA A 121 -10.44 -21.99 -2.02
CA ALA A 121 -10.80 -23.42 -2.10
C ALA A 121 -10.83 -24.16 -0.74
N ASN A 122 -10.08 -23.68 0.25
CA ASN A 122 -10.01 -24.26 1.60
C ASN A 122 -10.51 -23.28 2.69
N ALA A 123 -11.33 -22.30 2.36
CA ALA A 123 -11.82 -21.28 3.28
C ALA A 123 -12.44 -21.88 4.56
N GLU A 124 -13.20 -22.97 4.46
CA GLU A 124 -13.84 -23.65 5.60
C GLU A 124 -12.84 -24.25 6.61
N LYS A 125 -11.57 -24.43 6.22
CA LYS A 125 -10.53 -25.01 7.05
C LYS A 125 -9.53 -23.99 7.57
N ASP A 126 -9.66 -22.73 7.14
CA ASP A 126 -8.74 -21.65 7.42
C ASP A 126 -9.39 -20.60 8.33
N ALA A 127 -8.77 -20.36 9.49
CA ALA A 127 -9.25 -19.38 10.45
C ALA A 127 -9.28 -17.96 9.91
N THR A 128 -8.42 -17.61 8.93
CA THR A 128 -8.45 -16.29 8.28
C THR A 128 -9.70 -16.08 7.41
N TYR A 129 -10.46 -17.15 7.13
CA TYR A 129 -11.77 -17.13 6.46
C TYR A 129 -12.93 -17.42 7.43
N LEU A 130 -12.71 -17.24 8.73
CA LEU A 130 -13.70 -17.49 9.79
C LEU A 130 -14.17 -18.97 9.86
N LEU A 131 -13.32 -19.91 9.39
CA LEU A 131 -13.63 -21.35 9.31
C LEU A 131 -14.97 -21.64 8.61
N ALA A 132 -15.30 -20.86 7.60
CA ALA A 132 -16.56 -20.98 6.88
C ALA A 132 -16.37 -20.83 5.38
N GLY A 133 -17.32 -21.34 4.62
CA GLY A 133 -17.42 -21.06 3.18
C GLY A 133 -17.54 -19.55 2.93
N VAL A 134 -17.15 -19.12 1.76
CA VAL A 134 -17.21 -17.73 1.34
C VAL A 134 -17.86 -17.59 -0.03
N GLU A 135 -18.51 -16.47 -0.24
CA GLU A 135 -19.08 -16.05 -1.53
C GLU A 135 -18.24 -14.89 -2.08
N VAL A 136 -17.89 -14.96 -3.38
CA VAL A 136 -17.23 -13.85 -4.08
C VAL A 136 -18.29 -12.84 -4.48
N VAL A 137 -18.30 -11.64 -3.87
CA VAL A 137 -19.29 -10.60 -4.14
C VAL A 137 -18.80 -9.56 -5.14
N ALA A 138 -17.49 -9.36 -5.24
CA ALA A 138 -16.89 -8.49 -6.27
C ALA A 138 -15.47 -8.91 -6.59
N THR A 139 -15.03 -8.60 -7.82
CA THR A 139 -13.64 -8.72 -8.25
C THR A 139 -13.25 -7.53 -9.13
N TYR A 140 -12.03 -6.99 -8.91
CA TYR A 140 -11.51 -5.87 -9.70
C TYR A 140 -10.14 -6.25 -10.23
N LYS A 141 -9.98 -6.19 -11.55
CA LYS A 141 -8.68 -6.39 -12.21
C LYS A 141 -7.93 -5.06 -12.24
N LEU A 142 -6.71 -5.08 -11.81
CA LEU A 142 -5.81 -3.94 -11.83
C LEU A 142 -4.46 -4.38 -12.43
N HIS A 143 -3.75 -3.41 -13.02
CA HIS A 143 -2.42 -3.60 -13.60
C HIS A 143 -1.37 -2.91 -12.72
N ASN A 144 -0.14 -3.37 -12.76
CA ASN A 144 1.02 -2.80 -12.05
C ASN A 144 0.77 -2.63 -10.54
N LEU A 145 0.34 -3.71 -9.88
CA LEU A 145 0.00 -3.70 -8.46
C LEU A 145 1.15 -4.17 -7.58
N ASN A 146 1.41 -3.39 -6.53
CA ASN A 146 2.13 -3.88 -5.37
C ASN A 146 1.13 -4.39 -4.33
N ARG A 147 1.16 -5.70 -4.05
CA ARG A 147 0.23 -6.37 -3.12
C ARG A 147 0.31 -5.77 -1.72
N THR A 148 1.51 -5.65 -1.18
CA THR A 148 1.75 -5.14 0.18
C THR A 148 1.25 -3.71 0.34
N ARG A 149 1.46 -2.88 -0.68
CA ARG A 149 0.95 -1.49 -0.67
C ARG A 149 -0.56 -1.44 -0.68
N LEU A 150 -1.23 -2.28 -1.48
CA LEU A 150 -2.70 -2.38 -1.51
C LEU A 150 -3.27 -2.83 -0.17
N GLU A 151 -2.72 -3.88 0.42
CA GLU A 151 -3.12 -4.34 1.75
C GLU A 151 -2.99 -3.22 2.78
N ASN A 152 -1.88 -2.49 2.77
CA ASN A 152 -1.67 -1.33 3.65
C ASN A 152 -2.70 -0.21 3.41
N ILE A 153 -3.10 0.04 2.16
CA ILE A 153 -4.14 1.03 1.85
C ILE A 153 -5.48 0.61 2.43
N PHE A 154 -5.92 -0.63 2.22
CA PHE A 154 -7.16 -1.11 2.77
C PHE A 154 -7.18 -1.06 4.30
N HIS A 155 -6.07 -1.44 4.95
CA HIS A 155 -5.94 -1.32 6.41
C HIS A 155 -5.97 0.13 6.88
N ARG A 156 -5.37 1.06 6.16
CA ARG A 156 -5.40 2.48 6.48
C ARG A 156 -6.81 3.06 6.31
N VAL A 157 -7.43 2.81 5.16
CA VAL A 157 -8.75 3.36 4.82
C VAL A 157 -9.85 2.78 5.70
N PHE A 158 -9.85 1.47 5.91
CA PHE A 158 -10.92 0.75 6.62
C PHE A 158 -10.56 0.38 8.06
N GLY A 159 -9.43 0.85 8.60
CA GLY A 159 -8.96 0.49 9.94
C GLY A 159 -9.98 0.72 11.05
N ALA A 160 -10.77 1.81 10.97
CA ALA A 160 -11.84 2.12 11.92
C ALA A 160 -13.04 1.14 11.86
N ALA A 161 -13.16 0.39 10.77
CA ALA A 161 -14.23 -0.60 10.55
C ALA A 161 -13.70 -2.03 10.54
N GLN A 162 -12.45 -2.27 10.93
CA GLN A 162 -11.89 -3.60 10.99
C GLN A 162 -12.68 -4.48 11.98
N LEU A 163 -13.02 -5.70 11.55
CA LEU A 163 -13.74 -6.65 12.39
C LEU A 163 -12.89 -7.07 13.60
N ASP A 164 -13.36 -6.75 14.80
CA ASP A 164 -12.75 -7.19 16.05
C ASP A 164 -13.37 -8.50 16.52
N LEU A 165 -12.96 -9.59 15.87
CA LEU A 165 -13.43 -10.94 16.18
C LEU A 165 -12.23 -11.86 16.36
N THR A 166 -12.20 -12.59 17.48
CA THR A 166 -11.24 -13.67 17.72
C THR A 166 -11.97 -14.99 17.61
N ILE A 167 -11.44 -15.90 16.80
CA ILE A 167 -11.96 -17.27 16.65
C ILE A 167 -10.87 -18.26 17.04
N GLU A 168 -11.25 -19.45 17.46
CA GLU A 168 -10.31 -20.55 17.67
C GLU A 168 -10.07 -21.28 16.35
N ASP A 169 -8.81 -21.54 16.01
CA ASP A 169 -8.48 -22.40 14.88
C ASP A 169 -8.79 -23.87 15.22
N ARG A 170 -8.63 -24.77 14.26
CA ARG A 170 -8.86 -26.22 14.42
C ARG A 170 -7.99 -26.88 15.50
N PHE A 171 -6.98 -26.17 16.02
CA PHE A 171 -6.07 -26.63 17.08
C PHE A 171 -6.35 -25.95 18.41
N GLY A 172 -7.40 -25.12 18.52
CA GLY A 172 -7.75 -24.36 19.72
C GLY A 172 -6.91 -23.09 19.94
N ASN A 173 -6.12 -22.66 18.96
CA ASN A 173 -5.36 -21.42 19.10
C ASN A 173 -6.23 -20.22 18.71
N PRO A 174 -6.17 -19.10 19.47
CA PRO A 174 -6.90 -17.90 19.14
C PRO A 174 -6.29 -17.22 17.89
N VAL A 175 -7.12 -16.94 16.89
CA VAL A 175 -6.75 -16.25 15.65
C VAL A 175 -7.65 -15.03 15.51
N LYS A 176 -7.04 -13.87 15.20
CA LYS A 176 -7.75 -12.65 14.87
C LYS A 176 -7.59 -12.35 13.37
N PRO A 177 -8.61 -12.62 12.55
CA PRO A 177 -8.56 -12.35 11.11
C PRO A 177 -8.50 -10.84 10.87
N ARG A 178 -7.52 -10.37 10.06
CA ARG A 178 -7.23 -8.94 9.93
C ARG A 178 -7.85 -8.26 8.70
N GLU A 179 -8.30 -9.05 7.72
CA GLU A 179 -8.72 -8.56 6.40
C GLU A 179 -10.24 -8.49 6.24
N TRP A 180 -10.97 -8.56 7.37
CA TRP A 180 -12.42 -8.42 7.42
C TRP A 180 -12.82 -7.04 7.95
N PHE A 181 -13.77 -6.39 7.26
CA PHE A 181 -14.20 -5.03 7.56
C PHE A 181 -15.72 -4.91 7.51
N LEU A 182 -16.29 -4.10 8.41
CA LEU A 182 -17.71 -3.71 8.38
C LEU A 182 -17.88 -2.51 7.46
N VAL A 183 -17.96 -2.75 6.17
CA VAL A 183 -18.00 -1.70 5.13
C VAL A 183 -18.97 -2.12 4.04
N PRO A 184 -19.94 -1.28 3.64
CA PRO A 184 -20.82 -1.55 2.52
C PRO A 184 -20.05 -1.72 1.21
N LEU A 185 -20.51 -2.61 0.32
CA LEU A 185 -19.82 -2.91 -0.93
C LEU A 185 -19.58 -1.66 -1.80
N HIS A 186 -20.58 -0.74 -1.88
CA HIS A 186 -20.42 0.48 -2.69
C HIS A 186 -19.29 1.40 -2.22
N VAL A 187 -18.92 1.35 -0.92
CA VAL A 187 -17.77 2.12 -0.40
C VAL A 187 -16.46 1.45 -0.82
N ILE A 188 -16.43 0.11 -0.88
CA ILE A 188 -15.30 -0.63 -1.42
C ILE A 188 -15.12 -0.31 -2.91
N ASP A 189 -16.20 -0.26 -3.68
CA ASP A 189 -16.19 0.17 -5.08
C ASP A 189 -15.55 1.57 -5.23
N GLU A 190 -15.99 2.54 -4.40
CA GLU A 190 -15.44 3.89 -4.42
C GLU A 190 -13.94 3.92 -4.09
N VAL A 191 -13.48 3.14 -3.11
CA VAL A 191 -12.04 3.03 -2.79
C VAL A 191 -11.26 2.46 -3.96
N VAL A 192 -11.77 1.44 -4.63
CA VAL A 192 -11.09 0.85 -5.79
C VAL A 192 -11.00 1.84 -6.96
N GLU A 193 -12.04 2.64 -7.21
CA GLU A 193 -11.98 3.70 -8.24
C GLU A 193 -10.95 4.78 -7.87
N ARG A 194 -10.89 5.19 -6.60
CA ARG A 194 -9.86 6.14 -6.10
C ARG A 194 -8.44 5.56 -6.12
N ILE A 195 -8.29 4.25 -6.05
CA ILE A 195 -7.01 3.57 -6.28
C ILE A 195 -6.63 3.65 -7.76
N ARG A 196 -7.58 3.45 -8.68
CA ARG A 196 -7.34 3.49 -10.13
C ARG A 196 -6.95 4.87 -10.63
N ASP A 197 -7.58 5.91 -10.12
CA ASP A 197 -7.32 7.29 -10.53
C ASP A 197 -6.24 8.00 -9.69
N GLY A 198 -5.68 7.30 -8.68
CA GLY A 198 -4.62 7.82 -7.81
C GLY A 198 -5.09 8.80 -6.73
N SER A 199 -6.40 9.04 -6.58
CA SER A 199 -6.97 10.00 -5.61
C SER A 199 -7.18 9.43 -4.20
N ILE A 200 -6.63 8.24 -3.91
CA ILE A 200 -6.81 7.54 -2.62
C ILE A 200 -5.99 8.13 -1.46
N THR A 201 -5.22 9.20 -1.69
CA THR A 201 -4.45 9.87 -0.64
C THR A 201 -5.37 10.54 0.38
N ASP A 202 -5.00 10.48 1.66
CA ASP A 202 -5.70 11.15 2.79
C ASP A 202 -7.18 10.78 2.99
N VAL A 203 -7.62 9.66 2.39
CA VAL A 203 -8.99 9.17 2.52
C VAL A 203 -9.09 8.13 3.64
N SER A 204 -10.13 8.22 4.46
CA SER A 204 -10.50 7.23 5.48
C SER A 204 -12.00 6.96 5.47
N TYR A 205 -12.39 5.79 5.96
CA TYR A 205 -13.80 5.43 6.10
C TYR A 205 -14.34 5.83 7.48
N ASP A 206 -15.46 6.56 7.50
CA ASP A 206 -16.19 6.89 8.71
C ASP A 206 -17.36 5.90 8.90
N PRO A 207 -17.26 4.95 9.84
CA PRO A 207 -18.31 3.95 10.06
C PRO A 207 -19.63 4.55 10.52
N THR A 208 -19.61 5.73 11.17
CA THR A 208 -20.84 6.37 11.69
C THR A 208 -21.67 6.99 10.58
N LYS A 209 -21.01 7.40 9.48
CA LYS A 209 -21.65 8.00 8.31
C LYS A 209 -21.74 7.05 7.13
N ALA A 210 -21.16 5.84 7.24
CA ALA A 210 -21.05 4.83 6.20
C ALA A 210 -20.50 5.39 4.87
N ARG A 211 -19.49 6.29 4.92
CA ARG A 211 -18.91 6.95 3.75
C ARG A 211 -17.42 7.26 3.92
N LEU A 212 -16.75 7.54 2.82
CA LEU A 212 -15.38 8.06 2.83
C LEU A 212 -15.35 9.53 3.27
N VAL A 213 -14.29 9.88 4.00
CA VAL A 213 -13.98 11.24 4.45
C VAL A 213 -12.48 11.50 4.20
N GLY A 214 -12.15 12.73 3.86
CA GLY A 214 -10.79 13.17 3.55
C GLY A 214 -10.82 14.43 2.71
#